data_7855de4a764d27a810ba122ec152596b
#
_entry.id   7855de4a764d27a810ba122ec152596b
#
_cell.length_a   1.000
_cell.length_b   1.000
_cell.length_c   1.000
_cell.angle_alpha   90.00
_cell.angle_beta   90.00
_cell.angle_gamma   90.00
#
_symmetry.space_group_name_H-M   'P 1'
#
loop_
_entity.id
_entity.type
_entity.pdbx_description
1 polymer ?
#
loop_
_entity_poly.entity_id
_entity_poly.type
_entity_poly.pdbx_seq_one_letter_code
_entity_poly.pdbx_strand_id
1 'polypeptide(L)'
;DVALAIETALGAAIQNVVVDTQNDGKRAIEFLQRRNAGRATFLPIDAIRGGRLEHIPGEDEGCLGLAVDLIEFDGRYKQVFENLLGRTLVAETLTDAIAISRRNGGRVRIVTLDGQVMNAGGSMTGGSAGKNAGILSRRSELERLQAERGKLARRRDELNARTEELKRGLTAARYELDVAAQ
;
A
#
# COMPACT_ATOMS: atom_id res chain seq x y z
N ASP A 1 -3.34 4.27 -5.20
CA ASP A 1 -2.70 3.05 -4.70
C ASP A 1 -3.20 2.77 -3.27
N VAL A 2 -4.00 1.71 -3.11
CA VAL A 2 -4.60 1.33 -1.82
C VAL A 2 -3.53 0.93 -0.78
N ALA A 3 -2.33 0.53 -1.21
CA ALA A 3 -1.28 0.03 -0.32
C ALA A 3 -0.89 1.06 0.76
N LEU A 4 -0.76 2.34 0.39
CA LEU A 4 -0.45 3.40 1.35
C LEU A 4 -1.58 3.59 2.36
N ALA A 5 -2.84 3.54 1.91
CA ALA A 5 -4.00 3.65 2.79
C ALA A 5 -4.05 2.50 3.80
N ILE A 6 -3.85 1.25 3.35
CA ILE A 6 -3.83 0.07 4.22
C ILE A 6 -2.66 0.14 5.22
N GLU A 7 -1.49 0.54 4.76
CA GLU A 7 -0.33 0.70 5.64
C GLU A 7 -0.55 1.78 6.70
N THR A 8 -1.13 2.91 6.30
CA THR A 8 -1.52 3.98 7.23
C THR A 8 -2.61 3.52 8.20
N ALA A 9 -3.57 2.73 7.72
CA ALA A 9 -4.61 2.15 8.56
C ALA A 9 -4.04 1.21 9.63
N LEU A 10 -3.09 0.35 9.24
CA LEU A 10 -2.38 -0.55 10.15
C LEU A 10 -1.45 0.21 11.11
N GLY A 11 -0.77 1.24 10.62
CA GLY A 11 0.19 2.00 11.41
C GLY A 11 1.20 1.09 12.11
N ALA A 12 1.37 1.26 13.43
CA ALA A 12 2.27 0.43 14.22
C ALA A 12 1.87 -1.06 14.27
N ALA A 13 0.60 -1.38 14.01
CA ALA A 13 0.11 -2.76 14.06
C ALA A 13 0.67 -3.64 12.93
N ILE A 14 1.29 -3.06 11.90
CA ILE A 14 2.01 -3.81 10.86
C ILE A 14 3.17 -4.66 11.42
N GLN A 15 3.66 -4.31 12.62
CA GLN A 15 4.73 -5.03 13.32
C GLN A 15 4.19 -6.05 14.32
N ASN A 16 2.88 -6.20 14.46
CA ASN A 16 2.28 -7.17 15.36
C ASN A 16 2.59 -8.59 14.89
N VAL A 17 2.84 -9.47 15.84
CA VAL A 17 3.20 -10.86 15.58
C VAL A 17 1.96 -11.74 15.76
N VAL A 18 1.56 -12.41 14.68
CA VAL A 18 0.47 -13.40 14.74
C VAL A 18 1.01 -14.69 15.32
N VAL A 19 0.29 -15.25 16.28
CA VAL A 19 0.62 -16.55 16.92
C VAL A 19 -0.62 -17.44 16.94
N ASP A 20 -0.42 -18.75 16.99
CA ASP A 20 -1.54 -19.69 16.94
C ASP A 20 -2.42 -19.62 18.19
N THR A 21 -1.80 -19.59 19.38
CA THR A 21 -2.52 -19.64 20.65
C THR A 21 -2.12 -18.53 21.62
N GLN A 22 -3.01 -18.25 22.58
CA GLN A 22 -2.69 -17.37 23.72
C GLN A 22 -1.47 -17.86 24.52
N ASN A 23 -1.28 -19.18 24.64
CA ASN A 23 -0.14 -19.74 25.32
C ASN A 23 1.18 -19.45 24.58
N ASP A 24 1.17 -19.44 23.26
CA ASP A 24 2.34 -19.06 22.46
C ASP A 24 2.68 -17.60 22.68
N GLY A 25 1.68 -16.73 22.67
CA GLY A 25 1.84 -15.31 22.98
C GLY A 25 2.41 -15.09 24.38
N LYS A 26 1.89 -15.81 25.39
CA LYS A 26 2.41 -15.76 26.75
C LYS A 26 3.88 -16.16 26.82
N ARG A 27 4.25 -17.31 26.23
CA ARG A 27 5.66 -17.77 26.18
C ARG A 27 6.58 -16.76 25.52
N ALA A 28 6.12 -16.14 24.43
CA ALA A 28 6.88 -15.11 23.73
C ALA A 28 7.09 -13.85 24.60
N ILE A 29 6.06 -13.38 25.31
CA ILE A 29 6.15 -12.26 26.25
C ILE A 29 7.14 -12.57 27.38
N GLU A 30 7.05 -13.75 28.00
CA GLU A 30 7.96 -14.18 29.05
C GLU A 30 9.41 -14.29 28.55
N PHE A 31 9.62 -14.71 27.30
CA PHE A 31 10.95 -14.74 26.68
C PHE A 31 11.51 -13.31 26.52
N LEU A 32 10.71 -12.37 25.98
CA LEU A 32 11.12 -10.97 25.85
C LEU A 32 11.49 -10.34 27.19
N GLN A 33 10.68 -10.61 28.23
CA GLN A 33 10.95 -10.14 29.60
C GLN A 33 12.27 -10.67 30.13
N ARG A 34 12.50 -11.99 30.06
CA ARG A 34 13.75 -12.61 30.54
C ARG A 34 15.00 -12.12 29.83
N ARG A 35 14.87 -11.75 28.56
CA ARG A 35 15.98 -11.26 27.73
C ARG A 35 16.12 -9.74 27.75
N ASN A 36 15.22 -9.01 28.41
CA ASN A 36 15.11 -7.56 28.34
C ASN A 36 15.11 -7.03 26.88
N ALA A 37 14.39 -7.76 25.99
CA ALA A 37 14.43 -7.56 24.53
C ALA A 37 13.31 -6.63 24.00
N GLY A 38 12.82 -5.73 24.83
CA GLY A 38 11.80 -4.75 24.44
C GLY A 38 10.38 -5.32 24.54
N ARG A 39 9.46 -4.76 23.75
CA ARG A 39 8.02 -5.09 23.74
C ARG A 39 7.54 -5.39 22.34
N ALA A 40 6.65 -6.36 22.21
CA ALA A 40 5.92 -6.65 20.98
C ALA A 40 4.45 -6.92 21.31
N THR A 41 3.58 -6.72 20.32
CA THR A 41 2.16 -7.07 20.41
C THR A 41 1.96 -8.40 19.69
N PHE A 42 1.31 -9.34 20.38
CA PHE A 42 0.98 -10.66 19.84
C PHE A 42 -0.52 -10.75 19.58
N LEU A 43 -0.90 -11.34 18.45
CA LEU A 43 -2.28 -11.54 18.00
C LEU A 43 -2.58 -13.04 17.94
N PRO A 44 -3.09 -13.64 19.05
CA PRO A 44 -3.41 -15.06 19.09
C PRO A 44 -4.66 -15.36 18.26
N ILE A 45 -4.55 -16.26 17.27
CA ILE A 45 -5.65 -16.63 16.36
C ILE A 45 -6.83 -17.26 17.12
N ASP A 46 -6.55 -18.04 18.16
CA ASP A 46 -7.57 -18.70 18.98
C ASP A 46 -8.40 -17.73 19.83
N ALA A 47 -7.89 -16.55 20.13
CA ALA A 47 -8.50 -15.59 21.05
C ALA A 47 -8.94 -14.28 20.43
N ILE A 48 -8.25 -13.82 19.38
CA ILE A 48 -8.57 -12.54 18.75
C ILE A 48 -9.98 -12.57 18.17
N ARG A 49 -10.70 -11.46 18.31
CA ARG A 49 -12.03 -11.29 17.74
C ARG A 49 -12.02 -10.15 16.77
N GLY A 50 -12.45 -10.42 15.56
CA GLY A 50 -12.70 -9.45 14.51
C GLY A 50 -13.96 -8.64 14.81
N GLY A 51 -14.04 -7.46 14.24
CA GLY A 51 -15.22 -6.62 14.25
C GLY A 51 -15.27 -5.80 12.99
N ARG A 52 -16.46 -5.75 12.38
CA ARG A 52 -16.72 -4.93 11.19
C ARG A 52 -17.70 -3.81 11.54
N LEU A 53 -17.66 -2.73 10.79
CA LEU A 53 -18.75 -1.75 10.84
C LEU A 53 -20.02 -2.41 10.28
N GLU A 54 -21.10 -2.36 11.06
CA GLU A 54 -22.39 -2.93 10.67
C GLU A 54 -23.06 -2.12 9.56
N HIS A 55 -22.86 -0.81 9.58
CA HIS A 55 -23.37 0.08 8.56
C HIS A 55 -22.19 0.76 7.84
N ILE A 56 -21.96 0.33 6.61
CA ILE A 56 -21.01 1.00 5.73
C ILE A 56 -21.81 2.07 4.99
N PRO A 57 -21.36 3.31 4.96
CA PRO A 57 -21.93 4.32 4.07
C PRO A 57 -21.56 3.92 2.62
N GLY A 58 -22.31 2.96 2.08
CA GLY A 58 -21.91 2.24 0.87
C GLY A 58 -22.13 3.00 -0.44
N GLU A 59 -22.74 4.18 -0.39
CA GLU A 59 -23.08 4.96 -1.58
C GLU A 59 -22.50 6.39 -1.51
N ASP A 60 -21.60 6.64 -0.57
CA ASP A 60 -20.96 7.95 -0.50
C ASP A 60 -19.90 8.07 -1.63
N GLU A 61 -20.06 9.07 -2.46
CA GLU A 61 -19.08 9.44 -3.47
C GLU A 61 -17.71 9.58 -2.85
N GLY A 62 -16.69 8.91 -3.42
CA GLY A 62 -15.34 8.87 -2.90
C GLY A 62 -15.08 7.88 -1.76
N CYS A 63 -16.07 7.07 -1.33
CA CYS A 63 -15.86 5.97 -0.38
C CYS A 63 -15.50 4.68 -1.12
N LEU A 64 -14.33 4.12 -0.86
CA LEU A 64 -13.85 2.87 -1.46
C LEU A 64 -14.28 1.62 -0.68
N GLY A 65 -14.82 1.79 0.53
CA GLY A 65 -15.27 0.70 1.39
C GLY A 65 -14.42 0.49 2.64
N LEU A 66 -14.62 -0.67 3.29
CA LEU A 66 -13.81 -1.04 4.45
C LEU A 66 -12.39 -1.45 4.03
N ALA A 67 -11.42 -1.03 4.80
CA ALA A 67 -10.02 -1.37 4.55
C ALA A 67 -9.75 -2.87 4.48
N VAL A 68 -10.49 -3.68 5.25
CA VAL A 68 -10.38 -5.14 5.23
C VAL A 68 -10.89 -5.77 3.93
N ASP A 69 -11.81 -5.12 3.22
CA ASP A 69 -12.37 -5.63 1.96
C ASP A 69 -11.51 -5.27 0.73
N LEU A 70 -10.54 -4.39 0.91
CA LEU A 70 -9.62 -3.93 -0.13
C LEU A 70 -8.31 -4.73 -0.18
N ILE A 71 -8.21 -5.79 0.62
CA ILE A 71 -7.04 -6.67 0.68
C ILE A 71 -7.44 -8.13 0.55
N GLU A 72 -6.52 -8.91 0.00
CA GLU A 72 -6.64 -10.37 -0.05
C GLU A 72 -5.77 -11.00 1.04
N PHE A 73 -6.30 -12.00 1.74
CA PHE A 73 -5.60 -12.74 2.79
C PHE A 73 -6.18 -14.15 2.94
N ASP A 74 -5.40 -15.05 3.53
CA ASP A 74 -5.86 -16.40 3.87
C ASP A 74 -6.97 -16.33 4.93
N GLY A 75 -8.07 -17.07 4.72
CA GLY A 75 -9.23 -17.14 5.62
C GLY A 75 -8.89 -17.48 7.07
N ARG A 76 -7.76 -18.15 7.32
CA ARG A 76 -7.21 -18.41 8.66
C ARG A 76 -7.02 -17.11 9.47
N TYR A 77 -6.67 -16.03 8.82
CA TYR A 77 -6.38 -14.74 9.46
C TYR A 77 -7.56 -13.77 9.46
N LYS A 78 -8.76 -14.23 9.10
CA LYS A 78 -9.95 -13.38 8.99
C LYS A 78 -10.18 -12.56 10.25
N GLN A 79 -10.18 -13.19 11.43
CA GLN A 79 -10.41 -12.49 12.70
C GLN A 79 -9.33 -11.46 13.01
N VAL A 80 -8.08 -11.72 12.61
CA VAL A 80 -6.96 -10.79 12.77
C VAL A 80 -7.17 -9.54 11.90
N PHE A 81 -7.44 -9.72 10.61
CA PHE A 81 -7.61 -8.58 9.71
C PHE A 81 -8.90 -7.80 9.97
N GLU A 82 -9.99 -8.47 10.32
CA GLU A 82 -11.21 -7.78 10.76
C GLU A 82 -11.00 -7.00 12.05
N ASN A 83 -10.18 -7.48 12.98
CA ASN A 83 -9.82 -6.76 14.19
C ASN A 83 -9.03 -5.48 13.87
N LEU A 84 -8.07 -5.57 12.96
CA LEU A 84 -7.17 -4.47 12.60
C LEU A 84 -7.81 -3.44 11.66
N LEU A 85 -8.58 -3.90 10.68
CA LEU A 85 -9.03 -3.10 9.54
C LEU A 85 -10.55 -3.03 9.36
N GLY A 86 -11.30 -3.90 10.02
CA GLY A 86 -12.74 -4.03 9.82
C GLY A 86 -13.57 -2.82 10.28
N ARG A 87 -12.96 -1.86 10.97
CA ARG A 87 -13.61 -0.63 11.46
C ARG A 87 -13.01 0.64 10.88
N THR A 88 -12.22 0.52 9.82
CA THR A 88 -11.60 1.64 9.12
C THR A 88 -12.12 1.70 7.69
N LEU A 89 -12.63 2.86 7.28
CA LEU A 89 -13.02 3.15 5.89
C LEU A 89 -11.82 3.68 5.11
N VAL A 90 -11.84 3.46 3.80
CA VAL A 90 -10.90 4.10 2.87
C VAL A 90 -11.68 5.06 1.99
N ALA A 91 -11.19 6.29 1.87
CA ALA A 91 -11.73 7.33 1.02
C ALA A 91 -10.69 7.75 -0.04
N GLU A 92 -11.16 8.27 -1.17
CA GLU A 92 -10.26 8.74 -2.23
C GLU A 92 -9.47 9.96 -1.79
N THR A 93 -10.15 10.97 -1.26
CA THR A 93 -9.56 12.26 -0.87
C THR A 93 -9.90 12.64 0.57
N LEU A 94 -9.18 13.61 1.09
CA LEU A 94 -9.48 14.18 2.42
C LEU A 94 -10.85 14.88 2.44
N THR A 95 -11.28 15.46 1.32
CA THR A 95 -12.60 16.09 1.20
C THR A 95 -13.71 15.06 1.37
N ASP A 96 -13.56 13.90 0.72
CA ASP A 96 -14.50 12.78 0.84
C ASP A 96 -14.51 12.23 2.27
N ALA A 97 -13.33 12.04 2.86
CA ALA A 97 -13.20 11.60 4.24
C ALA A 97 -13.95 12.53 5.22
N ILE A 98 -13.86 13.85 5.03
CA ILE A 98 -14.61 14.84 5.83
C ILE A 98 -16.12 14.68 5.62
N ALA A 99 -16.57 14.53 4.38
CA ALA A 99 -17.99 14.36 4.07
C ALA A 99 -18.55 13.08 4.70
N ILE A 100 -17.85 11.95 4.52
CA ILE A 100 -18.20 10.65 5.12
C ILE A 100 -18.23 10.74 6.64
N SER A 101 -17.22 11.34 7.26
CA SER A 101 -17.15 11.51 8.72
C SER A 101 -18.34 12.30 9.27
N ARG A 102 -18.71 13.42 8.62
CA ARG A 102 -19.85 14.24 9.04
C ARG A 102 -21.17 13.46 8.99
N ARG A 103 -21.43 12.71 7.92
CA ARG A 103 -22.63 11.89 7.75
C ARG A 103 -22.72 10.79 8.81
N ASN A 104 -21.57 10.28 9.25
CA ASN A 104 -21.50 9.23 10.28
C ASN A 104 -21.31 9.77 11.70
N GLY A 105 -21.55 11.07 11.92
CA GLY A 105 -21.43 11.68 13.24
C GLY A 105 -20.04 11.61 13.85
N GLY A 106 -19.00 11.53 13.02
CA GLY A 106 -17.61 11.46 13.47
C GLY A 106 -17.22 10.17 14.20
N ARG A 107 -17.97 9.08 14.04
CA ARG A 107 -17.78 7.83 14.81
C ARG A 107 -16.87 6.81 14.13
N VAL A 108 -16.45 7.08 12.89
CA VAL A 108 -15.72 6.15 12.05
C VAL A 108 -14.31 6.67 11.78
N ARG A 109 -13.34 5.77 11.83
CA ARG A 109 -11.98 6.07 11.37
C ARG A 109 -11.91 5.92 9.86
N ILE A 110 -11.34 6.92 9.19
CA ILE A 110 -11.22 6.97 7.73
C ILE A 110 -9.77 7.25 7.37
N VAL A 111 -9.27 6.57 6.35
CA VAL A 111 -7.93 6.78 5.79
C VAL A 111 -8.07 7.08 4.31
N THR A 112 -7.32 8.03 3.78
CA THR A 112 -7.34 8.38 2.36
C THR A 112 -6.24 7.67 1.57
N LEU A 113 -6.39 7.62 0.24
CA LEU A 113 -5.38 6.99 -0.63
C LEU A 113 -4.00 7.63 -0.54
N ASP A 114 -3.92 8.91 -0.18
CA ASP A 114 -2.69 9.67 0.05
C ASP A 114 -2.19 9.59 1.50
N GLY A 115 -2.81 8.75 2.34
CA GLY A 115 -2.36 8.45 3.70
C GLY A 115 -2.76 9.48 4.76
N GLN A 116 -3.78 10.31 4.53
CA GLN A 116 -4.33 11.16 5.57
C GLN A 116 -5.30 10.33 6.44
N VAL A 117 -5.40 10.66 7.72
CA VAL A 117 -6.25 9.93 8.66
C VAL A 117 -7.23 10.88 9.33
N MET A 118 -8.50 10.52 9.31
CA MET A 118 -9.53 11.10 10.17
C MET A 118 -9.93 10.05 11.21
N ASN A 119 -9.69 10.35 12.47
CA ASN A 119 -10.02 9.44 13.56
C ASN A 119 -11.49 9.62 13.99
N ALA A 120 -12.03 8.58 14.57
CA ALA A 120 -13.26 8.70 15.33
C ALA A 120 -13.08 9.78 16.43
N GLY A 121 -14.09 10.67 16.57
CA GLY A 121 -13.98 11.84 17.44
C GLY A 121 -13.45 13.10 16.76
N GLY A 122 -13.07 13.02 15.44
CA GLY A 122 -12.84 14.18 14.58
C GLY A 122 -11.40 14.69 14.55
N SER A 123 -10.43 14.05 15.25
CA SER A 123 -9.02 14.43 15.09
C SER A 123 -8.49 14.01 13.73
N MET A 124 -7.65 14.84 13.15
CA MET A 124 -7.06 14.61 11.83
C MET A 124 -5.54 14.47 11.96
N THR A 125 -4.98 13.51 11.26
CA THR A 125 -3.54 13.33 11.13
C THR A 125 -3.20 13.30 9.66
N GLY A 126 -2.27 14.14 9.23
CA GLY A 126 -1.93 14.25 7.82
C GLY A 126 -0.69 15.10 7.60
N GLY A 127 -0.33 15.24 6.36
CA GLY A 127 0.85 15.95 5.90
C GLY A 127 1.48 15.22 4.72
N SER A 128 2.66 15.63 4.29
CA SER A 128 3.40 14.87 3.28
C SER A 128 3.81 13.52 3.89
N ALA A 129 3.39 12.42 3.29
CA ALA A 129 3.98 11.12 3.60
C ALA A 129 5.48 11.26 3.37
N GLY A 130 6.25 11.26 4.45
CA GLY A 130 7.71 11.41 4.36
C GLY A 130 8.30 10.29 3.48
N LYS A 131 9.53 10.49 2.99
CA LYS A 131 10.29 9.49 2.20
C LYS A 131 10.45 8.11 2.89
N ASN A 132 9.93 7.96 4.08
CA ASN A 132 9.78 6.71 4.83
C ASN A 132 8.43 6.05 4.54
N ALA A 133 8.03 6.01 3.25
CA ALA A 133 6.96 5.11 2.83
C ALA A 133 7.22 3.73 3.47
N GLY A 134 6.22 3.18 4.11
CA GLY A 134 6.37 1.97 4.87
C GLY A 134 6.70 0.73 4.04
N ILE A 135 6.70 -0.44 4.66
CA ILE A 135 7.20 -1.69 4.04
C ILE A 135 6.38 -2.09 2.82
N LEU A 136 5.05 -1.95 2.88
CA LEU A 136 4.14 -2.37 1.80
C LEU A 136 4.24 -1.43 0.59
N SER A 137 4.23 -0.11 0.83
CA SER A 137 4.35 0.89 -0.23
C SER A 137 5.71 0.86 -0.93
N ARG A 138 6.81 0.56 -0.21
CA ARG A 138 8.14 0.36 -0.82
C ARG A 138 8.18 -0.83 -1.77
N ARG A 139 7.53 -1.93 -1.40
CA ARG A 139 7.47 -3.11 -2.27
C ARG A 139 6.70 -2.82 -3.55
N SER A 140 5.52 -2.26 -3.44
CA SER A 140 4.70 -1.86 -4.59
C SER A 140 5.42 -0.87 -5.50
N GLU A 141 6.08 0.14 -4.93
CA GLU A 141 6.90 1.10 -5.68
C GLU A 141 8.10 0.45 -6.37
N LEU A 142 8.78 -0.48 -5.70
CA LEU A 142 9.89 -1.22 -6.31
C LEU A 142 9.42 -2.05 -7.51
N GLU A 143 8.31 -2.77 -7.38
CA GLU A 143 7.72 -3.56 -8.47
C GLU A 143 7.31 -2.67 -9.65
N ARG A 144 6.69 -1.51 -9.38
CA ARG A 144 6.35 -0.51 -10.39
C ARG A 144 7.59 0.01 -11.11
N LEU A 145 8.61 0.44 -10.36
CA LEU A 145 9.87 0.97 -10.93
C LEU A 145 10.64 -0.09 -11.73
N GLN A 146 10.62 -1.33 -11.31
CA GLN A 146 11.21 -2.43 -12.08
C GLN A 146 10.49 -2.66 -13.41
N ALA A 147 9.16 -2.62 -13.42
CA ALA A 147 8.36 -2.74 -14.65
C ALA A 147 8.62 -1.56 -15.60
N GLU A 148 8.67 -0.34 -15.09
CA GLU A 148 8.97 0.86 -15.86
C GLU A 148 10.38 0.82 -16.44
N ARG A 149 11.37 0.45 -15.64
CA ARG A 149 12.75 0.22 -16.12
C ARG A 149 12.80 -0.78 -17.27
N GLY A 150 12.04 -1.88 -17.17
CA GLY A 150 11.97 -2.88 -18.23
C GLY A 150 11.40 -2.31 -19.54
N LYS A 151 10.34 -1.48 -19.47
CA LYS A 151 9.77 -0.80 -20.64
C LYS A 151 10.77 0.18 -21.28
N LEU A 152 11.43 0.99 -20.46
CA LEU A 152 12.42 1.95 -20.93
C LEU A 152 13.66 1.28 -21.55
N ALA A 153 14.11 0.16 -20.97
CA ALA A 153 15.21 -0.62 -21.54
C ALA A 153 14.87 -1.14 -22.94
N ARG A 154 13.69 -1.73 -23.13
CA ARG A 154 13.22 -2.18 -24.47
C ARG A 154 13.17 -1.03 -25.46
N ARG A 155 12.60 0.11 -25.05
CA ARG A 155 12.51 1.29 -25.90
C ARG A 155 13.86 1.86 -26.29
N ARG A 156 14.82 1.87 -25.35
CA ARG A 156 16.21 2.25 -25.65
C ARG A 156 16.83 1.32 -26.70
N ASP A 157 16.64 0.00 -26.54
CA ASP A 157 17.24 -0.99 -27.44
C ASP A 157 16.64 -0.89 -28.87
N GLU A 158 15.32 -0.67 -28.97
CA GLU A 158 14.64 -0.37 -30.24
C GLU A 158 15.19 0.90 -30.92
N LEU A 159 15.36 1.98 -30.15
CA LEU A 159 15.90 3.24 -30.68
C LEU A 159 17.35 3.10 -31.11
N ASN A 160 18.15 2.37 -30.35
CA ASN A 160 19.55 2.08 -30.71
C ASN A 160 19.63 1.29 -32.01
N ALA A 161 18.84 0.22 -32.17
CA ALA A 161 18.78 -0.57 -33.38
C ALA A 161 18.39 0.30 -34.60
N ARG A 162 17.38 1.15 -34.46
CA ARG A 162 16.96 2.06 -35.51
C ARG A 162 18.01 3.14 -35.84
N THR A 163 18.72 3.60 -34.84
CA THR A 163 19.83 4.56 -35.03
C THR A 163 20.97 3.93 -35.84
N GLU A 164 21.33 2.70 -35.54
CA GLU A 164 22.38 1.96 -36.28
C GLU A 164 21.92 1.65 -37.71
N GLU A 165 20.68 1.30 -37.96
CA GLU A 165 20.11 1.11 -39.29
C GLU A 165 20.18 2.41 -40.11
N LEU A 166 19.76 3.54 -39.53
CA LEU A 166 19.83 4.85 -40.19
C LEU A 166 21.27 5.27 -40.50
N LYS A 167 22.23 5.02 -39.60
CA LYS A 167 23.65 5.29 -39.83
C LYS A 167 24.17 4.49 -41.00
N ARG A 168 23.83 3.20 -41.10
CA ARG A 168 24.22 2.35 -42.23
C ARG A 168 23.63 2.85 -43.53
N GLY A 169 22.34 3.19 -43.54
CA GLY A 169 21.65 3.80 -44.70
C GLY A 169 22.30 5.11 -45.14
N LEU A 170 22.61 5.99 -44.19
CA LEU A 170 23.30 7.25 -44.48
C LEU A 170 24.68 7.06 -45.10
N THR A 171 25.45 6.07 -44.57
CA THR A 171 26.77 5.75 -45.09
C THR A 171 26.69 5.20 -46.52
N ALA A 172 25.72 4.32 -46.83
CA ALA A 172 25.48 3.78 -48.14
C ALA A 172 25.08 4.89 -49.14
N ALA A 173 24.13 5.74 -48.78
CA ALA A 173 23.69 6.87 -49.61
C ALA A 173 24.81 7.88 -49.92
N ARG A 174 25.68 8.17 -48.94
CA ARG A 174 26.85 9.03 -49.15
C ARG A 174 27.82 8.40 -50.15
N TYR A 175 28.09 7.09 -50.00
CA TYR A 175 28.96 6.37 -50.96
C TYR A 175 28.40 6.42 -52.41
N GLU A 176 27.07 6.18 -52.57
CA GLU A 176 26.41 6.26 -53.87
C GLU A 176 26.51 7.65 -54.47
N LEU A 177 26.33 8.69 -53.64
CA LEU A 177 26.47 10.10 -54.09
C LEU A 177 27.88 10.42 -54.55
N ASP A 178 28.92 9.96 -53.79
CA ASP A 178 30.32 10.21 -54.16
C ASP A 178 30.71 9.49 -55.47
N VAL A 179 30.20 8.26 -55.71
CA VAL A 179 30.38 7.53 -56.94
C VAL A 179 29.68 8.21 -58.12
N ALA A 180 28.47 8.76 -57.92
CA ALA A 180 27.72 9.45 -58.98
C ALA A 180 28.27 10.84 -59.33
N ALA A 181 29.11 11.44 -58.48
CA ALA A 181 29.74 12.74 -58.70
C ALA A 181 31.11 12.69 -59.38
N GLN A 182 31.66 11.48 -59.62
CA GLN A 182 32.89 11.25 -60.37
C GLN A 182 32.58 10.98 -61.85
#